data_aef2a43d8c5d460dc2d21edba7c62927
#
_entry.id   aef2a43d8c5d460dc2d21edba7c62927
#
_cell.length_a   1.000
_cell.length_b   1.000
_cell.length_c   1.000
_cell.angle_alpha   90.00
_cell.angle_beta   90.00
_cell.angle_gamma   90.00
#
_symmetry.space_group_name_H-M   'P 1'
#
loop_
_entity.id
_entity.type
_entity.pdbx_description
1 polymer ?
#
loop_
_entity_poly.entity_id
_entity_poly.type
_entity_poly.pdbx_seq_one_letter_code
_entity_poly.pdbx_strand_id
1 'polypeptide(L)'
;MNPWIIDFCYLLFLLIFLIIGIISVILIVKGKHKRKSIKFPVISLVVSSLFLLMLVLFVASHPTYYKYNDWTILSSNISMVQQKYGAFDLGDVTDNKAGCAAYYIYTDNGPIMPDHLKHYYYIEYDEGGMIYKVYDACQPGG
;
A
#
# COMPACT_ATOMS: atom_id res chain seq x y z
N MET A 1 1.73 5.13 -12.06
CA MET A 1 2.78 5.91 -11.38
C MET A 1 3.85 4.92 -10.97
N ASN A 2 5.12 5.22 -11.19
CA ASN A 2 6.20 4.27 -10.92
C ASN A 2 6.26 3.95 -9.41
N PRO A 3 6.29 2.67 -8.99
CA PRO A 3 6.34 2.24 -7.58
C PRO A 3 7.45 2.94 -6.78
N TRP A 4 8.61 3.11 -7.36
CA TRP A 4 9.75 3.80 -6.74
C TRP A 4 9.43 5.19 -6.18
N ILE A 5 8.60 5.96 -6.90
CA ILE A 5 8.20 7.30 -6.45
C ILE A 5 7.30 7.20 -5.24
N ILE A 6 6.43 6.19 -5.22
CA ILE A 6 5.48 5.96 -4.13
C ILE A 6 6.21 5.52 -2.87
N ASP A 7 7.13 4.54 -3.01
CA ASP A 7 7.94 4.04 -1.90
C ASP A 7 8.82 5.15 -1.32
N PHE A 8 9.40 5.99 -2.18
CA PHE A 8 10.16 7.15 -1.75
C PHE A 8 9.27 8.16 -1.00
N CYS A 9 8.05 8.41 -1.46
CA CYS A 9 7.10 9.28 -0.76
C CYS A 9 6.73 8.71 0.62
N TYR A 10 6.48 7.40 0.73
CA TYR A 10 6.20 6.76 2.02
C TYR A 10 7.37 6.90 2.99
N LEU A 11 8.59 6.65 2.52
CA LEU A 11 9.80 6.81 3.32
C LEU A 11 9.96 8.25 3.80
N LEU A 12 9.73 9.22 2.92
CA LEU A 12 9.82 10.65 3.24
C LEU A 12 8.78 11.04 4.31
N PHE A 13 7.51 10.63 4.16
CA PHE A 13 6.46 10.89 5.14
C PHE A 13 6.77 10.24 6.50
N LEU A 14 7.22 8.99 6.51
CA LEU A 14 7.63 8.29 7.73
C LEU A 14 8.72 9.07 8.46
N LEU A 15 9.73 9.55 7.73
CA LEU A 15 10.86 10.29 8.28
C LEU A 15 10.43 11.64 8.85
N ILE A 16 9.56 12.38 8.16
CA ILE A 16 9.00 13.67 8.62
C ILE A 16 8.24 13.48 9.93
N PHE A 17 7.30 12.53 10.01
CA PHE A 17 6.50 12.33 11.21
C PHE A 17 7.32 11.78 12.39
N LEU A 18 8.34 10.98 12.11
CA LEU A 18 9.29 10.51 13.14
C LEU A 18 10.08 11.68 13.72
N ILE A 19 10.58 12.60 12.89
CA ILE A 19 11.29 13.81 13.34
C ILE A 19 10.36 14.69 14.18
N ILE A 20 9.11 14.92 13.74
CA ILE A 20 8.12 15.69 14.50
C ILE A 20 7.87 15.06 15.87
N GLY A 21 7.74 13.73 15.93
CA GLY A 21 7.60 12.99 17.19
C GLY A 21 8.79 13.19 18.12
N ILE A 22 10.01 13.04 17.64
CA ILE A 22 11.24 13.25 18.44
C ILE A 22 11.31 14.69 18.97
N ILE A 23 11.07 15.69 18.12
CA ILE A 23 11.05 17.09 18.54
C ILE A 23 10.00 17.33 19.63
N SER A 24 8.81 16.74 19.48
CA SER A 24 7.73 16.84 20.46
C SER A 24 8.13 16.28 21.82
N VAL A 25 8.78 15.11 21.86
CA VAL A 25 9.29 14.53 23.10
C VAL A 25 10.32 15.44 23.76
N ILE A 26 11.28 15.96 22.99
CA ILE A 26 12.30 16.90 23.52
C ILE A 26 11.64 18.15 24.11
N LEU A 27 10.63 18.70 23.45
CA LEU A 27 9.90 19.89 23.93
C LEU A 27 9.09 19.59 25.20
N ILE A 28 8.50 18.41 25.32
CA ILE A 28 7.80 17.96 26.54
C ILE A 28 8.77 17.91 27.73
N VAL A 29 9.92 17.25 27.55
CA VAL A 29 10.94 17.10 28.60
C VAL A 29 11.45 18.46 29.02
N LYS A 30 11.86 19.32 28.07
CA LYS A 30 12.33 20.69 28.37
C LYS A 30 11.23 21.59 28.98
N GLY A 31 9.99 21.44 28.52
CA GLY A 31 8.83 22.19 29.02
C GLY A 31 8.52 21.86 30.47
N LYS A 32 8.53 20.58 30.84
CA LYS A 32 8.37 20.13 32.25
C LYS A 32 9.45 20.73 33.15
N HIS A 33 10.70 20.67 32.72
CA HIS A 33 11.84 21.19 33.49
C HIS A 33 11.73 22.72 33.74
N LYS A 34 11.24 23.46 32.71
CA LYS A 34 11.11 24.92 32.76
C LYS A 34 9.71 25.41 33.22
N ARG A 35 8.82 24.54 33.69
CA ARG A 35 7.41 24.81 34.04
C ARG A 35 6.63 25.55 32.96
N LYS A 36 6.94 25.31 31.66
CA LYS A 36 6.21 25.88 30.54
C LYS A 36 5.04 24.98 30.13
N SER A 37 4.08 25.55 29.39
CA SER A 37 2.96 24.78 28.84
C SER A 37 3.46 23.70 27.87
N ILE A 38 3.04 22.46 28.09
CA ILE A 38 3.38 21.29 27.26
C ILE A 38 2.20 20.82 26.42
N LYS A 39 1.07 21.55 26.39
CA LYS A 39 -0.15 21.15 25.68
C LYS A 39 0.11 20.95 24.18
N PHE A 40 0.73 21.94 23.55
CA PHE A 40 1.01 21.88 22.10
C PHE A 40 1.93 20.71 21.71
N PRO A 41 3.10 20.50 22.34
CA PRO A 41 3.95 19.35 21.99
C PRO A 41 3.31 17.99 22.31
N VAL A 42 2.42 17.88 23.31
CA VAL A 42 1.66 16.65 23.57
C VAL A 42 0.68 16.37 22.42
N ILE A 43 -0.08 17.37 21.99
CA ILE A 43 -0.99 17.22 20.84
C ILE A 43 -0.21 16.83 19.59
N SER A 44 0.90 17.50 19.31
CA SER A 44 1.76 17.19 18.15
C SER A 44 2.29 15.75 18.19
N LEU A 45 2.69 15.25 19.37
CA LEU A 45 3.14 13.87 19.55
C LEU A 45 2.01 12.88 19.26
N VAL A 46 0.81 13.12 19.78
CA VAL A 46 -0.36 12.24 19.54
C VAL A 46 -0.71 12.21 18.06
N VAL A 47 -0.78 13.38 17.41
CA VAL A 47 -1.11 13.48 15.99
C VAL A 47 -0.06 12.77 15.13
N SER A 48 1.24 13.00 15.37
CA SER A 48 2.30 12.34 14.62
C SER A 48 2.29 10.82 14.80
N SER A 49 2.02 10.34 16.03
CA SER A 49 1.91 8.90 16.31
C SER A 49 0.72 8.26 15.59
N LEU A 50 -0.43 8.94 15.53
CA LEU A 50 -1.60 8.45 14.77
C LEU A 50 -1.32 8.38 13.28
N PHE A 51 -0.66 9.40 12.71
CA PHE A 51 -0.26 9.37 11.30
C PHE A 51 0.72 8.25 10.99
N LEU A 52 1.72 8.02 11.84
CA LEU A 52 2.66 6.91 11.68
C LEU A 52 1.93 5.56 11.73
N LEU A 53 1.01 5.38 12.67
CA LEU A 53 0.20 4.16 12.76
C LEU A 53 -0.64 3.95 11.50
N MET A 54 -1.32 4.98 11.01
CA MET A 54 -2.09 4.91 9.76
C MET A 54 -1.22 4.58 8.55
N LEU A 55 -0.04 5.18 8.45
CA LEU A 55 0.91 4.90 7.37
C LEU A 55 1.37 3.44 7.40
N VAL A 56 1.75 2.93 8.57
CA VAL A 56 2.17 1.52 8.74
C VAL A 56 1.03 0.57 8.38
N LEU A 57 -0.19 0.82 8.84
CA LEU A 57 -1.36 0.00 8.49
C LEU A 57 -1.67 0.06 6.99
N PHE A 58 -1.52 1.22 6.36
CA PHE A 58 -1.73 1.36 4.92
C PHE A 58 -0.70 0.53 4.16
N VAL A 59 0.60 0.68 4.43
CA VAL A 59 1.66 -0.10 3.77
C VAL A 59 1.48 -1.60 4.02
N ALA A 60 1.15 -2.01 5.25
CA ALA A 60 0.92 -3.41 5.58
C ALA A 60 -0.30 -4.02 4.88
N SER A 61 -1.33 -3.23 4.57
CA SER A 61 -2.53 -3.68 3.86
C SER A 61 -2.40 -3.64 2.33
N HIS A 62 -1.37 -2.98 1.80
CA HIS A 62 -1.12 -2.83 0.36
C HIS A 62 0.30 -3.30 -0.03
N PRO A 63 0.74 -4.51 0.39
CA PRO A 63 2.11 -4.96 0.17
C PRO A 63 2.44 -5.16 -1.31
N THR A 64 1.47 -5.55 -2.14
CA THR A 64 1.69 -5.84 -3.56
C THR A 64 1.66 -4.56 -4.40
N TYR A 65 0.63 -3.74 -4.23
CA TYR A 65 0.53 -2.46 -4.95
C TYR A 65 -0.41 -1.49 -4.24
N TYR A 66 0.00 -0.22 -4.14
CA TYR A 66 -0.69 0.82 -3.35
C TYR A 66 -2.18 1.05 -3.68
N LYS A 67 -2.63 0.69 -4.89
CA LYS A 67 -4.03 0.85 -5.35
C LYS A 67 -4.95 -0.25 -4.82
N TYR A 68 -4.40 -1.42 -4.50
CA TYR A 68 -5.16 -2.61 -4.17
C TYR A 68 -4.89 -3.02 -2.73
N ASN A 69 -5.94 -3.08 -1.92
CA ASN A 69 -5.83 -3.53 -0.53
C ASN A 69 -5.88 -5.05 -0.49
N ASP A 70 -4.71 -5.68 -0.33
CA ASP A 70 -4.56 -7.13 -0.38
C ASP A 70 -5.33 -7.83 0.72
N TRP A 71 -5.44 -7.23 1.92
CA TRP A 71 -6.22 -7.82 3.01
C TRP A 71 -7.70 -7.93 2.66
N THR A 72 -8.27 -6.91 2.02
CA THR A 72 -9.68 -6.93 1.62
C THR A 72 -9.91 -7.81 0.40
N ILE A 73 -8.95 -7.91 -0.51
CA ILE A 73 -9.04 -8.74 -1.72
C ILE A 73 -8.94 -10.21 -1.35
N LEU A 74 -7.97 -10.62 -0.54
CA LEU A 74 -7.78 -12.01 -0.10
C LEU A 74 -8.96 -12.57 0.72
N SER A 75 -9.85 -11.72 1.25
CA SER A 75 -11.05 -12.14 1.98
C SER A 75 -12.33 -12.01 1.15
N SER A 76 -12.23 -11.75 -0.16
CA SER A 76 -13.38 -11.50 -1.03
C SER A 76 -13.48 -12.49 -2.18
N ASN A 77 -14.60 -12.40 -2.91
CA ASN A 77 -14.84 -13.15 -4.13
C ASN A 77 -14.38 -12.33 -5.35
N ILE A 78 -13.92 -13.01 -6.40
CA ILE A 78 -13.41 -12.38 -7.64
C ILE A 78 -14.43 -11.46 -8.30
N SER A 79 -15.72 -11.80 -8.25
CA SER A 79 -16.79 -10.96 -8.78
C SER A 79 -16.94 -9.64 -8.01
N MET A 80 -16.75 -9.64 -6.68
CA MET A 80 -16.78 -8.42 -5.88
C MET A 80 -15.58 -7.52 -6.19
N VAL A 81 -14.42 -8.11 -6.45
CA VAL A 81 -13.22 -7.35 -6.87
C VAL A 81 -13.45 -6.71 -8.23
N GLN A 82 -14.01 -7.45 -9.19
CA GLN A 82 -14.37 -6.93 -10.51
C GLN A 82 -15.41 -5.80 -10.42
N GLN A 83 -16.41 -5.93 -9.55
CA GLN A 83 -17.41 -4.88 -9.33
C GLN A 83 -16.78 -3.62 -8.74
N LYS A 84 -15.80 -3.77 -7.83
CA LYS A 84 -15.16 -2.64 -7.14
C LYS A 84 -14.13 -1.92 -8.00
N TYR A 85 -13.30 -2.66 -8.73
CA TYR A 85 -12.14 -2.13 -9.44
C TYR A 85 -12.31 -2.08 -10.97
N GLY A 86 -13.39 -2.67 -11.51
CA GLY A 86 -13.69 -2.75 -12.95
C GLY A 86 -13.26 -4.06 -13.58
N ALA A 87 -13.39 -4.15 -14.91
CA ALA A 87 -12.99 -5.31 -15.69
C ALA A 87 -11.47 -5.58 -15.57
N PHE A 88 -11.09 -6.83 -15.59
CA PHE A 88 -9.69 -7.24 -15.60
C PHE A 88 -9.03 -6.93 -16.94
N ASP A 89 -7.75 -6.58 -16.92
CA ASP A 89 -6.96 -6.34 -18.14
C ASP A 89 -6.46 -7.66 -18.75
N LEU A 90 -6.29 -8.71 -17.94
CA LEU A 90 -5.92 -10.06 -18.36
C LEU A 90 -6.77 -11.10 -17.64
N GLY A 91 -7.12 -12.17 -18.35
CA GLY A 91 -7.90 -13.30 -17.84
C GLY A 91 -9.40 -13.02 -17.80
N ASP A 92 -10.17 -13.97 -18.30
CA ASP A 92 -11.63 -13.95 -18.23
C ASP A 92 -12.09 -14.76 -17.01
N VAL A 93 -12.89 -14.13 -16.18
CA VAL A 93 -13.52 -14.83 -15.05
C VAL A 93 -14.65 -15.71 -15.58
N THR A 94 -14.49 -17.01 -15.41
CA THR A 94 -15.48 -18.01 -15.80
C THR A 94 -16.10 -18.62 -14.56
N ASP A 95 -17.42 -18.71 -14.52
CA ASP A 95 -18.14 -19.33 -13.41
C ASP A 95 -17.72 -20.78 -13.19
N ASN A 96 -17.62 -21.18 -11.92
CA ASN A 96 -17.30 -22.53 -11.46
C ASN A 96 -15.96 -23.09 -12.00
N LYS A 97 -14.98 -22.21 -12.24
CA LYS A 97 -13.61 -22.63 -12.60
C LYS A 97 -12.60 -21.81 -11.80
N ALA A 98 -11.62 -22.49 -11.27
CA ALA A 98 -10.42 -21.84 -10.74
C ALA A 98 -9.67 -21.12 -11.86
N GLY A 99 -9.11 -19.96 -11.55
CA GLY A 99 -8.44 -19.18 -12.58
C GLY A 99 -7.51 -18.11 -12.01
N CYS A 100 -7.00 -17.32 -12.94
CA CYS A 100 -6.16 -16.18 -12.63
C CYS A 100 -6.60 -14.99 -13.49
N ALA A 101 -6.84 -13.87 -12.85
CA ALA A 101 -7.14 -12.59 -13.51
C ALA A 101 -6.13 -11.53 -13.06
N ALA A 102 -5.94 -10.47 -13.85
CA ALA A 102 -4.98 -9.47 -13.49
C ALA A 102 -5.38 -8.06 -13.93
N TYR A 103 -4.94 -7.09 -13.13
CA TYR A 103 -4.99 -5.67 -13.46
C TYR A 103 -3.61 -5.17 -13.86
N TYR A 104 -3.54 -4.39 -14.94
CA TYR A 104 -2.32 -3.68 -15.30
C TYR A 104 -1.93 -2.65 -14.23
N ILE A 105 -0.66 -2.64 -13.85
CA ILE A 105 -0.16 -1.72 -12.83
C ILE A 105 0.71 -0.63 -13.46
N TYR A 106 1.79 -1.02 -14.11
CA TYR A 106 2.74 -0.11 -14.76
C TYR A 106 3.61 -0.85 -15.77
N THR A 107 4.32 -0.07 -16.61
CA THR A 107 5.46 -0.56 -17.39
C THR A 107 6.72 0.01 -16.76
N ASP A 108 7.73 -0.82 -16.52
CA ASP A 108 8.97 -0.33 -15.94
C ASP A 108 9.80 0.41 -17.01
N ASN A 109 9.67 1.74 -16.97
CA ASN A 109 10.48 2.67 -17.75
C ASN A 109 11.32 3.56 -16.79
N GLY A 110 11.70 3.02 -15.64
CA GLY A 110 12.43 3.74 -14.61
C GLY A 110 13.80 4.22 -15.07
N PRO A 111 14.42 5.17 -14.34
CA PRO A 111 15.71 5.75 -14.70
C PRO A 111 16.89 4.80 -14.41
N ILE A 112 16.67 3.71 -13.65
CA ILE A 112 17.74 2.80 -13.23
C ILE A 112 17.38 1.39 -13.71
N MET A 113 18.08 0.90 -14.73
CA MET A 113 17.96 -0.45 -15.32
C MET A 113 16.51 -0.90 -15.56
N PRO A 114 15.73 -0.15 -16.37
CA PRO A 114 14.36 -0.54 -16.67
C PRO A 114 14.33 -1.86 -17.44
N ASP A 115 13.40 -2.73 -17.10
CA ASP A 115 13.17 -3.98 -17.83
C ASP A 115 12.23 -3.82 -19.03
N HIS A 116 11.53 -2.67 -19.11
CA HIS A 116 10.51 -2.32 -20.10
C HIS A 116 9.31 -3.29 -20.15
N LEU A 117 9.16 -4.13 -19.13
CA LEU A 117 8.07 -5.09 -19.05
C LEU A 117 6.81 -4.47 -18.46
N LYS A 118 5.66 -5.04 -18.85
CA LYS A 118 4.37 -4.71 -18.26
C LYS A 118 4.19 -5.51 -16.99
N HIS A 119 3.97 -4.82 -15.87
CA HIS A 119 3.68 -5.41 -14.58
C HIS A 119 2.18 -5.44 -14.33
N TYR A 120 1.71 -6.52 -13.75
CA TYR A 120 0.32 -6.77 -13.46
C TYR A 120 0.14 -7.22 -12.01
N TYR A 121 -0.97 -6.82 -11.41
CA TYR A 121 -1.46 -7.32 -10.14
C TYR A 121 -2.30 -8.57 -10.42
N TYR A 122 -1.75 -9.75 -10.18
CA TYR A 122 -2.39 -11.03 -10.39
C TYR A 122 -3.22 -11.45 -9.19
N ILE A 123 -4.38 -12.05 -9.47
CA ILE A 123 -5.34 -12.55 -8.50
C ILE A 123 -5.68 -13.98 -8.87
N GLU A 124 -5.30 -14.94 -8.03
CA GLU A 124 -5.64 -16.34 -8.18
C GLU A 124 -6.87 -16.68 -7.32
N TYR A 125 -7.85 -17.37 -7.89
CA TYR A 125 -9.09 -17.74 -7.25
C TYR A 125 -9.47 -19.19 -7.55
N ASP A 126 -10.23 -19.78 -6.61
CA ASP A 126 -10.73 -21.16 -6.70
C ASP A 126 -12.01 -21.27 -7.54
N GLU A 127 -12.56 -22.50 -7.66
CA GLU A 127 -13.79 -22.79 -8.40
C GLU A 127 -15.03 -22.07 -7.82
N GLY A 128 -15.02 -21.73 -6.54
CA GLY A 128 -16.06 -20.93 -5.88
C GLY A 128 -15.86 -19.42 -6.06
N GLY A 129 -14.80 -19.00 -6.78
CA GLY A 129 -14.43 -17.61 -6.98
C GLY A 129 -13.76 -16.96 -5.75
N MET A 130 -13.39 -17.75 -4.73
CA MET A 130 -12.70 -17.21 -3.55
C MET A 130 -11.22 -16.98 -3.85
N ILE A 131 -10.76 -15.79 -3.52
CA ILE A 131 -9.37 -15.37 -3.78
C ILE A 131 -8.47 -15.91 -2.67
N TYR A 132 -7.45 -16.67 -3.06
CA TYR A 132 -6.49 -17.26 -2.14
C TYR A 132 -5.06 -16.71 -2.28
N LYS A 133 -4.77 -16.01 -3.40
CA LYS A 133 -3.43 -15.45 -3.61
C LYS A 133 -3.47 -14.21 -4.48
N VAL A 134 -2.64 -13.23 -4.13
CA VAL A 134 -2.36 -12.04 -4.93
C VAL A 134 -0.85 -11.81 -4.98
N TYR A 135 -0.36 -11.30 -6.12
CA TYR A 135 1.07 -10.98 -6.31
C TYR A 135 1.25 -10.06 -7.52
N ASP A 136 2.40 -9.40 -7.60
CA ASP A 136 2.81 -8.70 -8.81
C ASP A 136 3.76 -9.57 -9.63
N ALA A 137 3.60 -9.51 -10.94
CA ALA A 137 4.49 -10.19 -11.88
C ALA A 137 4.45 -9.51 -13.26
N CYS A 138 5.50 -9.76 -14.03
CA CYS A 138 5.55 -9.37 -15.42
C CYS A 138 4.67 -10.30 -16.27
N GLN A 139 4.19 -9.80 -17.40
CA GLN A 139 3.44 -10.62 -18.35
C GLN A 139 4.33 -11.76 -18.86
N PRO A 140 3.90 -13.03 -18.79
CA PRO A 140 4.65 -14.15 -19.34
C PRO A 140 4.86 -13.97 -20.84
N GLY A 141 6.09 -14.10 -21.33
CA GLY A 141 6.43 -14.05 -22.75
C GLY A 141 6.60 -12.64 -23.33
N GLY A 142 6.88 -11.64 -22.48
CA GLY A 142 7.35 -10.32 -22.91
C GLY A 142 8.80 -10.34 -23.37
#